data_76260462751c454d1211f85e5aa77082
#
_entry.id   76260462751c454d1211f85e5aa77082
#
_cell.length_a   1.000
_cell.length_b   1.000
_cell.length_c   1.000
_cell.angle_alpha   90.00
_cell.angle_beta   90.00
_cell.angle_gamma   90.00
#
_symmetry.space_group_name_H-M   'P 1'
#
loop_
_entity.id
_entity.type
_entity.pdbx_description
1 polymer ?
#
loop_
_entity_poly.entity_id
_entity_poly.type
_entity_poly.pdbx_seq_one_letter_code
_entity_poly.pdbx_strand_id
1 'polypeptide(L)'
;MLAVVESIPRGKVMTYGDIAEYLEDGGPRQVGAVMSRHGGGVPWWRVVNASGVLPPQLRGEAALHYAEEGTPYDKSRERVNLRTARWDGR
;
A
#
# COMPACT_ATOMS: atom_id res chain seq x y z
N MET A 1 3.58 -8.60 10.45
CA MET A 1 3.45 -7.86 9.20
C MET A 1 2.08 -7.20 9.01
N LEU A 2 0.98 -7.94 9.15
CA LEU A 2 -0.35 -7.36 8.97
C LEU A 2 -0.64 -6.24 9.97
N ALA A 3 -0.07 -6.32 11.17
CA ALA A 3 -0.20 -5.25 12.16
C ALA A 3 0.41 -3.93 11.66
N VAL A 4 1.50 -4.00 10.90
CA VAL A 4 2.10 -2.81 10.30
C VAL A 4 1.15 -2.20 9.30
N VAL A 5 0.52 -3.02 8.46
CA VAL A 5 -0.44 -2.55 7.46
C VAL A 5 -1.61 -1.84 8.14
N GLU A 6 -2.12 -2.41 9.22
CA GLU A 6 -3.21 -1.80 9.98
C GLU A 6 -2.82 -0.47 10.63
N SER A 7 -1.54 -0.26 10.86
CA SER A 7 -1.03 0.98 11.46
C SER A 7 -0.90 2.12 10.44
N ILE A 8 -0.93 1.84 9.15
CA ILE A 8 -0.80 2.88 8.12
C ILE A 8 -2.01 3.82 8.20
N PRO A 9 -1.79 5.13 8.40
CA PRO A 9 -2.91 6.08 8.52
C PRO A 9 -3.71 6.22 7.23
N ARG A 10 -4.95 6.65 7.37
CA ARG A 10 -5.78 6.99 6.20
C ARG A 10 -5.07 8.06 5.38
N GLY A 11 -5.11 7.92 4.06
CA GLY A 11 -4.47 8.86 3.15
C GLY A 11 -2.98 8.63 2.95
N LYS A 12 -2.42 7.61 3.60
CA LYS A 12 -1.01 7.25 3.47
C LYS A 12 -0.85 5.84 2.96
N VAL A 13 0.33 5.54 2.40
CA VAL A 13 0.65 4.21 1.89
C VAL A 13 2.10 3.86 2.22
N MET A 14 2.41 2.56 2.19
CA MET A 14 3.78 2.05 2.25
C MET A 14 4.00 1.17 1.03
N THR A 15 5.24 1.13 0.54
CA THR A 15 5.59 0.16 -0.50
C THR A 15 5.93 -1.18 0.14
N TYR A 16 5.95 -2.24 -0.67
CA TYR A 16 6.38 -3.56 -0.18
C TYR A 16 7.78 -3.48 0.44
N GLY A 17 8.68 -2.72 -0.21
CA GLY A 17 10.03 -2.53 0.30
C GLY A 17 10.06 -1.77 1.63
N ASP A 18 9.19 -0.77 1.78
CA ASP A 18 9.08 0.00 3.02
C ASP A 18 8.69 -0.92 4.19
N ILE A 19 7.73 -1.81 3.96
CA ILE A 19 7.28 -2.73 5.01
C ILE A 19 8.38 -3.71 5.37
N ALA A 20 9.06 -4.28 4.38
CA ALA A 20 10.17 -5.20 4.62
C ALA A 20 11.28 -4.53 5.43
N GLU A 21 11.61 -3.29 5.08
CA GLU A 21 12.63 -2.52 5.76
C GLU A 21 12.21 -2.16 7.20
N TYR A 22 10.96 -1.78 7.38
CA TYR A 22 10.39 -1.46 8.69
C TYR A 22 10.49 -2.66 9.64
N LEU A 23 10.23 -3.86 9.12
CA LEU A 23 10.29 -5.09 9.91
C LEU A 23 11.70 -5.64 10.05
N GLU A 24 12.64 -5.15 9.25
CA GLU A 24 14.02 -5.64 9.22
C GLU A 24 14.09 -7.14 8.93
N ASP A 25 13.12 -7.65 8.15
CA ASP A 25 13.01 -9.08 7.89
C ASP A 25 12.37 -9.30 6.51
N GLY A 26 12.94 -10.24 5.76
CA GLY A 26 12.45 -10.59 4.44
C GLY A 26 12.69 -9.48 3.42
N GLY A 27 11.99 -9.57 2.31
CA GLY A 27 12.09 -8.60 1.22
C GLY A 27 10.72 -8.26 0.67
N PRO A 28 10.66 -7.33 -0.32
CA PRO A 28 9.39 -6.91 -0.91
C PRO A 28 8.56 -8.07 -1.45
N ARG A 29 9.22 -9.09 -1.98
CA ARG A 29 8.54 -10.27 -2.53
C ARG A 29 7.76 -11.04 -1.48
N GLN A 30 8.32 -11.16 -0.27
CA GLN A 30 7.65 -11.82 0.84
C GLN A 30 6.45 -11.02 1.32
N VAL A 31 6.59 -9.70 1.39
CA VAL A 31 5.49 -8.82 1.74
C VAL A 31 4.34 -8.98 0.75
N GLY A 32 4.66 -8.99 -0.55
CA GLY A 32 3.66 -9.19 -1.59
C GLY A 32 2.94 -10.52 -1.46
N ALA A 33 3.68 -11.59 -1.13
CA ALA A 33 3.10 -12.92 -0.96
C ALA A 33 2.12 -12.96 0.23
N VAL A 34 2.49 -12.35 1.35
CA VAL A 34 1.61 -12.30 2.53
C VAL A 34 0.35 -11.49 2.22
N MET A 35 0.50 -10.35 1.57
CA MET A 35 -0.65 -9.51 1.19
C MET A 35 -1.60 -10.25 0.26
N SER A 36 -1.05 -11.05 -0.66
CA SER A 36 -1.85 -11.85 -1.58
C SER A 36 -2.69 -12.90 -0.84
N ARG A 37 -2.16 -13.47 0.24
CA ARG A 37 -2.84 -14.53 0.99
C ARG A 37 -3.77 -14.02 2.07
N HIS A 38 -3.38 -12.96 2.75
CA HIS A 38 -4.02 -12.52 4.00
C HIS A 38 -4.48 -11.07 3.99
N GLY A 39 -4.33 -10.35 2.87
CA GLY A 39 -4.62 -8.93 2.80
C GLY A 39 -6.10 -8.56 2.88
N GLY A 40 -7.02 -9.53 2.74
CA GLY A 40 -8.45 -9.23 2.66
C GLY A 40 -9.06 -8.59 3.91
N GLY A 41 -8.46 -8.80 5.08
CA GLY A 41 -8.97 -8.28 6.34
C GLY A 41 -8.31 -6.99 6.80
N VAL A 42 -7.39 -6.44 6.02
CA VAL A 42 -6.64 -5.23 6.38
C VAL A 42 -6.77 -4.20 5.26
N PRO A 43 -6.37 -2.92 5.48
CA PRO A 43 -6.44 -1.91 4.44
C PRO A 43 -5.37 -2.16 3.37
N TRP A 44 -5.58 -3.17 2.54
CA TRP A 44 -4.64 -3.65 1.54
C TRP A 44 -4.28 -2.58 0.49
N TRP A 45 -5.19 -1.63 0.23
CA TRP A 45 -4.95 -0.55 -0.75
C TRP A 45 -3.87 0.42 -0.28
N ARG A 46 -3.50 0.37 1.00
CA ARG A 46 -2.42 1.21 1.55
C ARG A 46 -1.04 0.59 1.38
N VAL A 47 -0.96 -0.56 0.69
CA VAL A 47 0.30 -1.24 0.39
C VAL A 47 0.44 -1.34 -1.12
N VAL A 48 1.48 -0.73 -1.67
CA VAL A 48 1.68 -0.64 -3.12
C VAL A 48 3.11 -1.08 -3.47
N ASN A 49 3.37 -1.26 -4.78
CA ASN A 49 4.74 -1.55 -5.21
C ASN A 49 5.59 -0.27 -5.26
N ALA A 50 6.86 -0.40 -5.64
CA ALA A 50 7.79 0.73 -5.65
C ALA A 50 7.37 1.87 -6.59
N SER A 51 6.49 1.60 -7.53
CA SER A 51 5.97 2.61 -8.45
C SER A 51 4.64 3.23 -7.97
N GLY A 52 4.13 2.79 -6.82
CA GLY A 52 2.88 3.30 -6.28
C GLY A 52 1.64 2.65 -6.88
N VAL A 53 1.77 1.47 -7.49
CA VAL A 53 0.64 0.80 -8.14
C VAL A 53 0.34 -0.54 -7.50
N LEU A 54 -0.89 -1.00 -7.72
CA LEU A 54 -1.39 -2.32 -7.31
C LEU A 54 -1.56 -3.21 -8.54
N PRO A 55 -1.74 -4.53 -8.35
CA PRO A 55 -2.11 -5.40 -9.46
C PRO A 55 -3.35 -4.86 -10.18
N PRO A 56 -3.42 -4.98 -11.51
CA PRO A 56 -4.51 -4.36 -12.30
C PRO A 56 -5.92 -4.71 -11.82
N GLN A 57 -6.14 -5.93 -11.36
CA GLN A 57 -7.47 -6.37 -10.92
C GLN A 57 -7.93 -5.68 -9.64
N LEU A 58 -7.03 -5.07 -8.89
CA LEU A 58 -7.35 -4.40 -7.63
C LEU A 58 -7.45 -2.88 -7.76
N ARG A 59 -7.01 -2.31 -8.87
CA ARG A 59 -6.90 -0.86 -9.03
C ARG A 59 -8.23 -0.14 -8.96
N GLY A 60 -9.29 -0.72 -9.53
CA GLY A 60 -10.61 -0.09 -9.52
C GLY A 60 -11.17 0.07 -8.11
N GLU A 61 -11.11 -0.98 -7.31
CA GLU A 61 -11.57 -0.95 -5.93
C GLU A 61 -10.67 -0.06 -5.07
N ALA A 62 -9.36 -0.15 -5.28
CA ALA A 62 -8.41 0.70 -4.55
C ALA A 62 -8.66 2.19 -4.79
N ALA A 63 -9.02 2.56 -6.02
CA ALA A 63 -9.29 3.96 -6.35
C ALA A 63 -10.45 4.53 -5.53
N LEU A 64 -11.46 3.71 -5.24
CA LEU A 64 -12.58 4.12 -4.40
C LEU A 64 -12.11 4.41 -2.97
N HIS A 65 -11.25 3.55 -2.44
CA HIS A 65 -10.69 3.77 -1.11
C HIS A 65 -9.80 5.02 -1.06
N TYR A 66 -8.99 5.23 -2.08
CA TYR A 66 -8.12 6.43 -2.14
C TYR A 66 -8.95 7.71 -2.16
N ALA A 67 -10.02 7.72 -2.94
CA ALA A 67 -10.90 8.89 -3.00
C ALA A 67 -11.57 9.14 -1.66
N GLU A 68 -12.00 8.09 -0.97
CA GLU A 68 -12.64 8.19 0.33
C GLU A 68 -11.68 8.71 1.41
N GLU A 69 -10.42 8.27 1.35
CA GLU A 69 -9.41 8.65 2.34
C GLU A 69 -8.66 9.93 2.02
N GLY A 70 -8.87 10.48 0.84
CA GLY A 70 -8.14 11.66 0.40
C GLY A 70 -6.68 11.38 0.05
N THR A 71 -6.35 10.13 -0.31
CA THR A 71 -5.00 9.76 -0.71
C THR A 71 -4.63 10.42 -2.02
N PRO A 72 -3.44 11.07 -2.12
CA PRO A 72 -2.98 11.62 -3.39
C PRO A 72 -2.81 10.52 -4.44
N TYR A 73 -3.70 10.48 -5.43
CA TYR A 73 -3.78 9.40 -6.41
C TYR A 73 -4.01 9.96 -7.81
N ASP A 74 -3.20 9.52 -8.76
CA ASP A 74 -3.32 9.91 -10.17
C ASP A 74 -4.19 8.88 -10.89
N LYS A 75 -5.43 9.28 -11.21
CA LYS A 75 -6.39 8.39 -11.87
C LYS A 75 -5.95 8.00 -13.28
N SER A 76 -5.29 8.90 -13.99
CA SER A 76 -4.88 8.62 -15.37
C SER A 76 -3.77 7.58 -15.44
N ARG A 77 -2.89 7.56 -14.45
CA ARG A 77 -1.79 6.61 -14.37
C ARG A 77 -2.06 5.45 -13.41
N GLU A 78 -3.20 5.50 -12.72
CA GLU A 78 -3.62 4.50 -11.75
C GLU A 78 -2.55 4.22 -10.69
N ARG A 79 -1.93 5.29 -10.18
CA ARG A 79 -0.89 5.14 -9.17
C ARG A 79 -0.98 6.22 -8.09
N VAL A 80 -0.51 5.86 -6.89
CA VAL A 80 -0.44 6.76 -5.74
C VAL A 80 0.78 7.67 -5.90
N ASN A 81 0.62 8.93 -5.52
CA ASN A 81 1.75 9.87 -5.49
C ASN A 81 2.58 9.60 -4.24
N LEU A 82 3.65 8.81 -4.39
CA LEU A 82 4.49 8.42 -3.27
C LEU A 82 5.21 9.58 -2.60
N ARG A 83 5.44 10.66 -3.33
CA ARG A 83 6.10 11.84 -2.75
C ARG A 83 5.33 12.42 -1.56
N THR A 84 4.01 12.41 -1.65
CA THR A 84 3.15 13.04 -0.64
C THR A 84 2.39 12.04 0.20
N ALA A 85 2.16 10.82 -0.29
CA ALA A 85 1.37 9.82 0.40
C ALA A 85 2.18 8.79 1.19
N ARG A 86 3.48 8.71 0.95
CA ARG A 86 4.32 7.68 1.59
C ARG A 86 4.44 7.91 3.08
N TRP A 87 4.10 6.90 3.86
CA TRP A 87 4.21 6.94 5.32
C TRP A 87 5.59 6.46 5.76
N ASP A 88 6.19 7.17 6.71
CA ASP A 88 7.53 6.86 7.20
C ASP A 88 7.55 5.90 8.39
N GLY A 89 6.40 5.39 8.80
CA GLY A 89 6.30 4.44 9.89
C GLY A 89 6.14 5.08 11.27
N ARG A 90 5.95 6.37 11.31
CA ARG A 90 5.79 7.12 12.56
C ARG A 90 4.33 7.52 12.74
#